data_fe63ed6993220d97897abd2f3e80eb91
#
_entry.id   fe63ed6993220d97897abd2f3e80eb91
#
_cell.length_a   1.000
_cell.length_b   1.000
_cell.length_c   1.000
_cell.angle_alpha   90.00
_cell.angle_beta   90.00
_cell.angle_gamma   90.00
#
_symmetry.space_group_name_H-M   'P 1'
#
loop_
_entity.id
_entity.type
_entity.pdbx_description
1 polymer ?
#
loop_
_entity_poly.entity_id
_entity_poly.type
_entity_poly.pdbx_seq_one_letter_code
_entity_poly.pdbx_strand_id
1 'polypeptide(L)'
;VVAVIGITVFAGRQLGWGSHLTNLAASLRGGKGFPVTLDRQETRQLIGVKGGVALCTEGSVTVYNTGGVITGEFLHSYNSPVSVYSGGRLLTYDVGGTDWMLTNKTKTLQSGTGSGILLGGTLNDKGTVALSRRGGSGLSAVTVYNARGEEIFLLESGDCYLSVLALNGKGTWLAAGGVTSGGGALGCGIKLHDMTGRQPAVSLSWPDEILLKAQWCGDKLLAVTDRGARVISTDGTVLYEARFAETPTAMAIGEGGTLYTACGDSREAAGVTVTAYDATLAAVGTKTVTERVLFLHTEKNRVLILTENTLLLGDAALTEVSDREESGIQQMAPWQNGYYCVTEEGLTHRRL
;
A
#
# COMPACT_ATOMS: atom_id res chain seq x y z
N VAL A 1 -43.94 -1.60 -16.10
CA VAL A 1 -43.21 -1.70 -14.80
C VAL A 1 -42.19 -2.85 -14.89
N VAL A 2 -42.58 -4.08 -15.29
CA VAL A 2 -41.66 -5.25 -15.38
C VAL A 2 -40.54 -5.02 -16.39
N ALA A 3 -40.80 -4.38 -17.54
CA ALA A 3 -39.78 -4.06 -18.54
C ALA A 3 -38.75 -3.01 -18.04
N VAL A 4 -39.20 -2.01 -17.27
CA VAL A 4 -38.31 -0.99 -16.68
C VAL A 4 -37.42 -1.60 -15.61
N ILE A 5 -37.94 -2.50 -14.78
CA ILE A 5 -37.17 -3.25 -13.78
C ILE A 5 -36.15 -4.15 -14.48
N GLY A 6 -36.53 -4.82 -15.56
CA GLY A 6 -35.61 -5.67 -16.35
C GLY A 6 -34.48 -4.89 -16.98
N ILE A 7 -34.73 -3.70 -17.54
CA ILE A 7 -33.72 -2.83 -18.13
C ILE A 7 -32.79 -2.26 -17.04
N THR A 8 -33.33 -1.87 -15.88
CA THR A 8 -32.52 -1.34 -14.77
C THR A 8 -31.62 -2.42 -14.17
N VAL A 9 -32.09 -3.66 -14.06
CA VAL A 9 -31.29 -4.80 -13.58
C VAL A 9 -30.23 -5.19 -14.60
N PHE A 10 -30.54 -5.16 -15.90
CA PHE A 10 -29.60 -5.47 -16.98
C PHE A 10 -28.52 -4.38 -17.09
N ALA A 11 -28.90 -3.11 -17.10
CA ALA A 11 -27.97 -1.98 -17.10
C ALA A 11 -27.11 -1.95 -15.83
N GLY A 12 -27.68 -2.25 -14.66
CA GLY A 12 -26.96 -2.36 -13.40
C GLY A 12 -25.91 -3.47 -13.39
N ARG A 13 -26.18 -4.61 -14.07
CA ARG A 13 -25.19 -5.69 -14.26
C ARG A 13 -24.06 -5.29 -15.20
N GLN A 14 -24.35 -4.62 -16.29
CA GLN A 14 -23.37 -4.11 -17.27
C GLN A 14 -22.48 -3.02 -16.64
N LEU A 15 -23.04 -2.15 -15.80
CA LEU A 15 -22.35 -1.04 -15.14
C LEU A 15 -21.68 -1.43 -13.80
N GLY A 16 -21.71 -2.70 -13.40
CA GLY A 16 -21.11 -3.17 -12.16
C GLY A 16 -21.82 -2.72 -10.87
N TRP A 17 -23.01 -2.13 -10.97
CA TRP A 17 -23.77 -1.65 -9.80
C TRP A 17 -24.14 -2.77 -8.82
N GLY A 18 -24.28 -3.99 -9.30
CA GLY A 18 -24.56 -5.16 -8.45
C GLY A 18 -23.50 -5.40 -7.39
N SER A 19 -22.22 -5.19 -7.72
CA SER A 19 -21.12 -5.33 -6.76
C SER A 19 -21.07 -4.19 -5.73
N HIS A 20 -21.44 -2.98 -6.14
CA HIS A 20 -21.51 -1.84 -5.21
C HIS A 20 -22.66 -2.01 -4.20
N LEU A 21 -23.82 -2.49 -4.64
CA LEU A 21 -24.95 -2.73 -3.77
C LEU A 21 -24.70 -3.89 -2.80
N THR A 22 -24.09 -4.99 -3.25
CA THR A 22 -23.72 -6.11 -2.36
C THR A 22 -22.67 -5.70 -1.33
N ASN A 23 -21.66 -4.93 -1.73
CA ASN A 23 -20.66 -4.41 -0.82
C ASN A 23 -21.26 -3.42 0.21
N LEU A 24 -22.22 -2.59 -0.22
CA LEU A 24 -22.92 -1.69 0.68
C LEU A 24 -23.78 -2.47 1.69
N ALA A 25 -24.56 -3.42 1.22
CA ALA A 25 -25.40 -4.28 2.08
C ALA A 25 -24.55 -5.08 3.07
N ALA A 26 -23.40 -5.62 2.64
CA ALA A 26 -22.47 -6.32 3.52
C ALA A 26 -21.88 -5.38 4.59
N SER A 27 -21.58 -4.12 4.22
CA SER A 27 -21.08 -3.12 5.17
C SER A 27 -22.10 -2.73 6.25
N LEU A 28 -23.39 -2.87 5.97
CA LEU A 28 -24.49 -2.49 6.88
C LEU A 28 -24.99 -3.66 7.74
N ARG A 29 -24.46 -4.87 7.57
CA ARG A 29 -24.87 -6.01 8.43
C ARG A 29 -24.48 -5.73 9.88
N GLY A 30 -25.46 -5.76 10.77
CA GLY A 30 -25.24 -5.65 12.21
C GLY A 30 -24.49 -6.88 12.76
N GLY A 31 -23.58 -6.67 13.66
CA GLY A 31 -22.82 -7.71 14.36
C GLY A 31 -22.72 -7.42 15.85
N LYS A 32 -22.00 -8.28 16.57
CA LYS A 32 -21.71 -8.07 18.01
C LYS A 32 -20.70 -6.93 18.25
N GLY A 33 -20.07 -6.43 17.19
CA GLY A 33 -18.99 -5.45 17.29
C GLY A 33 -17.63 -6.09 17.50
N PHE A 34 -16.68 -5.27 17.90
CA PHE A 34 -15.33 -5.68 18.28
C PHE A 34 -15.24 -5.78 19.81
N PRO A 35 -14.37 -6.63 20.39
CA PRO A 35 -13.35 -7.45 19.72
C PRO A 35 -13.92 -8.68 19.01
N VAL A 36 -13.21 -9.10 17.94
CA VAL A 36 -13.43 -10.38 17.27
C VAL A 36 -12.28 -11.30 17.64
N THR A 37 -12.62 -12.45 18.22
CA THR A 37 -11.61 -13.48 18.54
C THR A 37 -11.04 -14.01 17.23
N LEU A 38 -9.73 -14.09 17.14
CA LEU A 38 -9.01 -14.61 15.99
C LEU A 38 -8.53 -16.04 16.29
N ASP A 39 -8.62 -16.92 15.29
CA ASP A 39 -7.90 -18.19 15.35
C ASP A 39 -6.39 -17.91 15.37
N ARG A 40 -5.61 -18.84 15.94
CA ARG A 40 -4.15 -18.72 16.13
C ARG A 40 -3.35 -18.74 14.83
N GLN A 41 -3.82 -18.05 13.79
CA GLN A 41 -3.04 -17.84 12.57
C GLN A 41 -2.18 -16.58 12.72
N GLU A 42 -0.96 -16.65 12.23
CA GLU A 42 -0.07 -15.50 12.24
C GLU A 42 -0.63 -14.39 11.34
N THR A 43 -0.90 -13.23 11.94
CA THR A 43 -1.34 -12.05 11.19
C THR A 43 -0.15 -11.45 10.47
N ARG A 44 -0.20 -11.44 9.13
CA ARG A 44 0.83 -10.85 8.28
C ARG A 44 0.60 -9.37 8.06
N GLN A 45 -0.65 -8.98 7.86
CA GLN A 45 -0.99 -7.59 7.55
C GLN A 45 -2.43 -7.26 7.95
N LEU A 46 -2.63 -6.05 8.47
CA LEU A 46 -3.94 -5.46 8.74
C LEU A 46 -4.13 -4.23 7.85
N ILE A 47 -5.23 -4.16 7.12
CA ILE A 47 -5.48 -3.10 6.13
C ILE A 47 -6.86 -2.49 6.37
N GLY A 48 -6.90 -1.17 6.61
CA GLY A 48 -8.15 -0.42 6.62
C GLY A 48 -8.80 -0.44 5.23
N VAL A 49 -10.05 -0.88 5.16
CA VAL A 49 -10.82 -0.88 3.91
C VAL A 49 -12.07 -0.06 4.07
N LYS A 50 -12.61 0.51 2.99
CA LYS A 50 -13.83 1.33 3.06
C LYS A 50 -14.97 0.56 3.75
N GLY A 51 -15.33 0.98 4.99
CA GLY A 51 -16.38 0.39 5.82
C GLY A 51 -15.98 -0.94 6.48
N GLY A 52 -14.72 -1.04 6.96
CA GLY A 52 -14.23 -2.17 7.72
C GLY A 52 -12.72 -2.36 7.68
N VAL A 53 -12.28 -3.58 7.83
CA VAL A 53 -10.86 -3.95 7.88
C VAL A 53 -10.64 -5.30 7.21
N ALA A 54 -9.54 -5.45 6.51
CA ALA A 54 -9.06 -6.73 5.98
C ALA A 54 -7.91 -7.25 6.85
N LEU A 55 -8.02 -8.49 7.30
CA LEU A 55 -7.01 -9.23 8.01
C LEU A 55 -6.37 -10.23 7.03
N CYS A 56 -5.09 -10.06 6.77
CA CYS A 56 -4.31 -10.96 5.92
C CYS A 56 -3.46 -11.87 6.80
N THR A 57 -3.65 -13.17 6.65
CA THR A 57 -2.92 -14.23 7.39
C THR A 57 -2.09 -15.05 6.40
N GLU A 58 -1.44 -16.09 6.88
CA GLU A 58 -0.71 -17.03 6.02
C GLU A 58 -1.62 -17.84 5.08
N GLY A 59 -2.88 -18.04 5.43
CA GLY A 59 -3.79 -18.91 4.68
C GLY A 59 -5.04 -18.22 4.12
N SER A 60 -5.29 -16.96 4.51
CA SER A 60 -6.53 -16.28 4.12
C SER A 60 -6.44 -14.76 4.14
N VAL A 61 -7.35 -14.15 3.40
CA VAL A 61 -7.71 -12.75 3.56
C VAL A 61 -9.16 -12.68 4.01
N THR A 62 -9.40 -12.20 5.22
CA THR A 62 -10.73 -12.10 5.82
C THR A 62 -11.12 -10.63 5.96
N VAL A 63 -12.25 -10.25 5.39
CA VAL A 63 -12.75 -8.87 5.43
C VAL A 63 -13.89 -8.76 6.43
N TYR A 64 -13.71 -7.89 7.42
CA TYR A 64 -14.70 -7.56 8.44
C TYR A 64 -15.32 -6.19 8.14
N ASN A 65 -16.62 -6.06 8.39
CA ASN A 65 -17.27 -4.73 8.38
C ASN A 65 -17.07 -4.02 9.73
N THR A 66 -17.58 -2.79 9.85
CA THR A 66 -17.52 -1.99 11.09
C THR A 66 -18.27 -2.61 12.28
N GLY A 67 -19.13 -3.58 12.05
CA GLY A 67 -19.84 -4.37 13.07
C GLY A 67 -19.13 -5.67 13.46
N GLY A 68 -17.89 -5.92 12.98
CA GLY A 68 -17.15 -7.14 13.28
C GLY A 68 -17.66 -8.39 12.54
N VAL A 69 -18.50 -8.21 11.52
CA VAL A 69 -19.05 -9.34 10.73
C VAL A 69 -18.15 -9.61 9.54
N ILE A 70 -17.83 -10.88 9.30
CA ILE A 70 -17.13 -11.32 8.09
C ILE A 70 -18.03 -11.05 6.88
N THR A 71 -17.52 -10.31 5.92
CA THR A 71 -18.18 -10.00 4.65
C THR A 71 -17.62 -10.80 3.49
N GLY A 72 -16.39 -11.24 3.60
CA GLY A 72 -15.71 -12.14 2.67
C GLY A 72 -14.54 -12.82 3.33
N GLU A 73 -14.27 -14.04 2.94
CA GLU A 73 -13.13 -14.83 3.32
C GLU A 73 -12.57 -15.50 2.06
N PHE A 74 -11.27 -15.28 1.82
CA PHE A 74 -10.59 -15.69 0.60
C PHE A 74 -9.39 -16.52 0.99
N LEU A 75 -9.53 -17.85 0.84
CA LEU A 75 -8.47 -18.80 1.16
C LEU A 75 -7.38 -18.77 0.07
N HIS A 76 -6.15 -18.94 0.49
CA HIS A 76 -4.99 -19.10 -0.38
C HIS A 76 -3.93 -19.99 0.28
N SER A 77 -2.93 -20.39 -0.51
CA SER A 77 -1.76 -21.18 -0.06
C SER A 77 -0.46 -20.43 -0.35
N TYR A 78 -0.47 -19.10 -0.18
CA TYR A 78 0.70 -18.26 -0.44
C TYR A 78 1.71 -18.36 0.69
N ASN A 79 3.00 -18.43 0.33
CA ASN A 79 4.07 -18.50 1.31
C ASN A 79 4.42 -17.14 1.91
N SER A 80 4.36 -16.09 1.09
CA SER A 80 4.68 -14.72 1.50
C SER A 80 3.63 -13.75 0.95
N PRO A 81 2.37 -13.83 1.46
CA PRO A 81 1.29 -12.99 0.98
C PRO A 81 1.53 -11.52 1.29
N VAL A 82 1.36 -10.69 0.27
CA VAL A 82 1.33 -9.23 0.38
C VAL A 82 0.03 -8.72 -0.19
N SER A 83 -0.61 -7.80 0.51
CA SER A 83 -1.88 -7.22 0.10
C SER A 83 -1.80 -5.71 -0.06
N VAL A 84 -2.44 -5.20 -1.11
CA VAL A 84 -2.54 -3.77 -1.43
C VAL A 84 -4.01 -3.43 -1.65
N TYR A 85 -4.49 -2.37 -1.00
CA TYR A 85 -5.87 -1.91 -1.12
C TYR A 85 -5.97 -0.58 -1.84
N SER A 86 -6.88 -0.49 -2.82
CA SER A 86 -7.24 0.76 -3.50
C SER A 86 -8.63 0.63 -4.16
N GLY A 87 -9.38 1.69 -4.21
CA GLY A 87 -10.65 1.76 -4.94
C GLY A 87 -11.71 0.71 -4.55
N GLY A 88 -11.69 0.25 -3.30
CA GLY A 88 -12.62 -0.79 -2.82
C GLY A 88 -12.25 -2.21 -3.24
N ARG A 89 -11.03 -2.42 -3.72
CA ARG A 89 -10.45 -3.71 -4.11
C ARG A 89 -9.18 -4.00 -3.33
N LEU A 90 -8.89 -5.26 -3.15
CA LEU A 90 -7.69 -5.77 -2.50
C LEU A 90 -6.98 -6.71 -3.47
N LEU A 91 -5.76 -6.37 -3.82
CA LEU A 91 -4.84 -7.22 -4.55
C LEU A 91 -4.00 -7.98 -3.52
N THR A 92 -4.05 -9.30 -3.54
CA THR A 92 -3.17 -10.16 -2.73
C THR A 92 -2.35 -11.02 -3.67
N TYR A 93 -1.03 -11.08 -3.46
CA TYR A 93 -0.10 -11.84 -4.30
C TYR A 93 0.99 -12.46 -3.45
N ASP A 94 1.55 -13.58 -3.93
CA ASP A 94 2.61 -14.34 -3.26
C ASP A 94 3.99 -13.84 -3.70
N VAL A 95 4.69 -13.09 -2.87
CA VAL A 95 6.07 -12.66 -3.15
C VAL A 95 6.99 -13.88 -3.09
N GLY A 96 7.69 -14.15 -4.19
CA GLY A 96 8.50 -15.37 -4.33
C GLY A 96 7.72 -16.58 -4.84
N GLY A 97 6.39 -16.49 -4.93
CA GLY A 97 5.50 -17.44 -5.60
C GLY A 97 5.05 -16.94 -6.97
N THR A 98 3.94 -17.49 -7.47
CA THR A 98 3.41 -17.17 -8.80
C THR A 98 1.97 -16.69 -8.77
N ASP A 99 1.26 -16.89 -7.67
CA ASP A 99 -0.18 -16.74 -7.61
C ASP A 99 -0.61 -15.38 -7.05
N TRP A 100 -1.75 -14.90 -7.55
CA TRP A 100 -2.34 -13.66 -7.11
C TRP A 100 -3.86 -13.69 -7.19
N MET A 101 -4.54 -12.85 -6.42
CA MET A 101 -5.97 -12.63 -6.50
C MET A 101 -6.32 -11.16 -6.28
N LEU A 102 -7.33 -10.70 -6.99
CA LEU A 102 -7.99 -9.41 -6.80
C LEU A 102 -9.38 -9.68 -6.24
N THR A 103 -9.65 -9.15 -5.06
CA THR A 103 -10.95 -9.32 -4.39
C THR A 103 -11.62 -7.97 -4.13
N ASN A 104 -12.89 -8.00 -3.86
CA ASN A 104 -13.57 -6.93 -3.16
C ASN A 104 -13.99 -7.44 -1.78
N LYS A 105 -14.86 -6.74 -1.06
CA LYS A 105 -15.31 -7.16 0.27
C LYS A 105 -16.06 -8.49 0.33
N THR A 106 -16.61 -8.97 -0.78
CA THR A 106 -17.57 -10.08 -0.78
C THR A 106 -17.24 -11.18 -1.77
N LYS A 107 -16.36 -10.94 -2.72
CA LYS A 107 -16.04 -11.94 -3.77
C LYS A 107 -14.68 -11.71 -4.40
N THR A 108 -14.11 -12.77 -4.93
CA THR A 108 -12.98 -12.70 -5.86
C THR A 108 -13.44 -12.13 -7.20
N LEU A 109 -12.72 -11.14 -7.68
CA LEU A 109 -12.96 -10.48 -8.97
C LEU A 109 -12.13 -11.12 -10.08
N GLN A 110 -10.87 -11.40 -9.77
CA GLN A 110 -9.87 -11.99 -10.65
C GLN A 110 -8.90 -12.81 -9.82
N SER A 111 -8.31 -13.81 -10.43
CA SER A 111 -7.18 -14.56 -9.88
C SER A 111 -6.37 -15.11 -11.03
N GLY A 112 -5.11 -15.40 -10.80
CA GLY A 112 -4.25 -15.97 -11.82
C GLY A 112 -2.94 -16.47 -11.24
N THR A 113 -2.25 -17.24 -12.08
CA THR A 113 -0.89 -17.71 -11.85
C THR A 113 0.02 -17.00 -12.85
N GLY A 114 1.03 -16.30 -12.34
CA GLY A 114 2.02 -15.63 -13.18
C GLY A 114 2.93 -16.62 -13.91
N SER A 115 3.45 -16.21 -15.07
CA SER A 115 4.44 -17.00 -15.83
C SER A 115 5.86 -16.97 -15.23
N GLY A 116 6.02 -16.42 -14.02
CA GLY A 116 7.30 -16.34 -13.29
C GLY A 116 7.07 -15.88 -11.86
N ILE A 117 8.12 -15.95 -11.07
CA ILE A 117 8.13 -15.59 -9.65
C ILE A 117 7.76 -14.12 -9.48
N LEU A 118 6.72 -13.82 -8.70
CA LEU A 118 6.27 -12.46 -8.40
C LEU A 118 7.26 -11.74 -7.48
N LEU A 119 7.59 -10.51 -7.86
CA LEU A 119 8.49 -9.63 -7.12
C LEU A 119 7.74 -8.49 -6.41
N GLY A 120 6.62 -8.05 -6.97
CA GLY A 120 5.84 -6.95 -6.44
C GLY A 120 4.51 -6.79 -7.17
N GLY A 121 3.61 -6.02 -6.58
CA GLY A 121 2.31 -5.72 -7.16
C GLY A 121 1.76 -4.39 -6.66
N THR A 122 0.96 -3.74 -7.49
CA THR A 122 0.26 -2.50 -7.14
C THR A 122 -1.12 -2.45 -7.78
N LEU A 123 -1.97 -1.63 -7.22
CA LEU A 123 -3.37 -1.47 -7.60
C LEU A 123 -3.73 0.01 -7.51
N ASN A 124 -4.51 0.51 -8.47
CA ASN A 124 -5.08 1.86 -8.42
C ASN A 124 -6.60 1.85 -8.15
N ASP A 125 -7.17 3.02 -7.91
CA ASP A 125 -8.59 3.19 -7.58
C ASP A 125 -9.55 2.73 -8.69
N LYS A 126 -9.11 2.68 -9.93
CA LYS A 126 -9.90 2.21 -11.07
C LYS A 126 -9.88 0.68 -11.21
N GLY A 127 -9.04 -0.01 -10.44
CA GLY A 127 -8.85 -1.45 -10.49
C GLY A 127 -7.88 -1.90 -11.57
N THR A 128 -7.01 -1.01 -12.03
CA THR A 128 -5.83 -1.39 -12.82
C THR A 128 -4.82 -2.02 -11.89
N VAL A 129 -4.34 -3.20 -12.24
CA VAL A 129 -3.37 -3.99 -11.48
C VAL A 129 -2.07 -4.06 -12.25
N ALA A 130 -0.94 -3.82 -11.61
CA ALA A 130 0.38 -4.13 -12.15
C ALA A 130 1.08 -5.17 -11.28
N LEU A 131 1.63 -6.19 -11.90
CA LEU A 131 2.37 -7.27 -11.25
C LEU A 131 3.74 -7.38 -11.89
N SER A 132 4.78 -7.33 -11.09
CA SER A 132 6.14 -7.61 -11.55
C SER A 132 6.52 -9.05 -11.25
N ARG A 133 7.28 -9.63 -12.16
CA ARG A 133 7.78 -10.99 -12.08
C ARG A 133 9.24 -11.08 -12.49
N ARG A 134 9.94 -12.07 -11.96
CA ARG A 134 11.27 -12.43 -12.41
C ARG A 134 11.18 -13.19 -13.73
N GLY A 135 12.16 -12.97 -14.60
CA GLY A 135 12.26 -13.70 -15.87
C GLY A 135 11.57 -12.98 -17.02
N GLY A 136 11.38 -13.68 -18.11
CA GLY A 136 11.05 -13.17 -19.42
C GLY A 136 12.30 -13.14 -20.29
N SER A 137 12.40 -12.20 -21.22
CA SER A 137 13.61 -11.95 -22.02
C SER A 137 14.70 -11.19 -21.26
N GLY A 138 14.40 -10.69 -20.05
CA GLY A 138 15.31 -9.92 -19.18
C GLY A 138 15.36 -10.41 -17.75
N LEU A 139 15.77 -9.53 -16.83
CA LEU A 139 15.84 -9.83 -15.40
C LEU A 139 14.44 -9.86 -14.78
N SER A 140 13.55 -8.98 -15.21
CA SER A 140 12.18 -8.89 -14.73
C SER A 140 11.24 -8.33 -15.78
N ALA A 141 9.94 -8.54 -15.59
CA ALA A 141 8.90 -7.95 -16.41
C ALA A 141 7.72 -7.50 -15.54
N VAL A 142 7.01 -6.47 -15.99
CA VAL A 142 5.77 -5.98 -15.37
C VAL A 142 4.64 -6.13 -16.35
N THR A 143 3.60 -6.85 -15.96
CA THR A 143 2.34 -6.94 -16.71
C THR A 143 1.28 -6.07 -16.05
N VAL A 144 0.58 -5.27 -16.82
CA VAL A 144 -0.51 -4.42 -16.34
C VAL A 144 -1.83 -4.92 -16.90
N TYR A 145 -2.78 -5.14 -15.99
CA TYR A 145 -4.15 -5.56 -16.30
C TYR A 145 -5.14 -4.46 -16.02
N ASN A 146 -6.14 -4.31 -16.88
CA ASN A 146 -7.26 -3.43 -16.61
C ASN A 146 -8.25 -4.06 -15.62
N ALA A 147 -9.29 -3.32 -15.24
CA ALA A 147 -10.31 -3.78 -14.30
C ALA A 147 -11.12 -5.02 -14.77
N ARG A 148 -10.99 -5.42 -16.05
CA ARG A 148 -11.60 -6.62 -16.62
C ARG A 148 -10.66 -7.83 -16.65
N GLY A 149 -9.39 -7.64 -16.28
CA GLY A 149 -8.36 -8.67 -16.34
C GLY A 149 -7.69 -8.82 -17.71
N GLU A 150 -7.91 -7.86 -18.61
CA GLU A 150 -7.25 -7.83 -19.91
C GLU A 150 -5.86 -7.20 -19.74
N GLU A 151 -4.83 -7.81 -20.31
CA GLU A 151 -3.49 -7.25 -20.37
C GLU A 151 -3.50 -6.01 -21.27
N ILE A 152 -3.03 -4.87 -20.74
CA ILE A 152 -3.01 -3.59 -21.46
C ILE A 152 -1.61 -3.04 -21.64
N PHE A 153 -0.62 -3.57 -20.92
CA PHE A 153 0.76 -3.11 -21.03
C PHE A 153 1.73 -4.18 -20.50
N LEU A 154 2.85 -4.33 -21.19
CA LEU A 154 3.97 -5.19 -20.80
C LEU A 154 5.27 -4.38 -20.83
N LEU A 155 6.01 -4.38 -19.73
CA LEU A 155 7.34 -3.82 -19.60
C LEU A 155 8.33 -4.94 -19.32
N GLU A 156 9.37 -5.09 -20.12
CA GLU A 156 10.51 -5.96 -19.86
C GLU A 156 11.75 -5.15 -19.47
N SER A 157 12.50 -5.62 -18.51
CA SER A 157 13.73 -4.97 -18.02
C SER A 157 14.89 -5.96 -18.00
N GLY A 158 15.96 -5.63 -18.73
CA GLY A 158 17.21 -6.40 -18.74
C GLY A 158 18.25 -5.94 -17.72
N ASP A 159 17.99 -4.82 -17.05
CA ASP A 159 18.95 -4.10 -16.18
C ASP A 159 18.48 -3.87 -14.74
N CYS A 160 17.21 -4.14 -14.44
CA CYS A 160 16.61 -3.86 -13.16
C CYS A 160 15.69 -4.99 -12.70
N TYR A 161 15.76 -5.36 -11.41
CA TYR A 161 14.75 -6.17 -10.75
C TYR A 161 13.63 -5.26 -10.23
N LEU A 162 12.54 -5.17 -10.99
CA LEU A 162 11.43 -4.26 -10.74
C LEU A 162 10.54 -4.77 -9.60
N SER A 163 10.87 -4.46 -8.37
CA SER A 163 10.13 -4.90 -7.17
C SER A 163 9.19 -3.82 -6.59
N VAL A 164 9.43 -2.56 -6.91
CA VAL A 164 8.63 -1.42 -6.44
C VAL A 164 7.83 -0.87 -7.62
N LEU A 165 6.51 -0.91 -7.51
CA LEU A 165 5.57 -0.48 -8.54
C LEU A 165 4.64 0.59 -8.01
N ALA A 166 4.31 1.56 -8.85
CA ALA A 166 3.26 2.53 -8.58
C ALA A 166 2.46 2.85 -9.85
N LEU A 167 1.14 2.81 -9.76
CA LEU A 167 0.20 3.24 -10.78
C LEU A 167 -0.40 4.58 -10.37
N ASN A 168 -0.51 5.53 -11.30
CA ASN A 168 -1.23 6.76 -11.01
C ASN A 168 -2.75 6.52 -10.92
N GLY A 169 -3.48 7.41 -10.28
CA GLY A 169 -4.93 7.29 -10.10
C GLY A 169 -5.71 7.22 -11.43
N LYS A 170 -5.18 7.77 -12.52
CA LYS A 170 -5.79 7.68 -13.87
C LYS A 170 -5.54 6.33 -14.55
N GLY A 171 -4.53 5.55 -14.12
CA GLY A 171 -4.11 4.32 -14.76
C GLY A 171 -3.42 4.56 -16.11
N THR A 172 -2.76 5.68 -16.27
CA THR A 172 -2.06 6.08 -17.51
C THR A 172 -0.54 6.08 -17.36
N TRP A 173 -0.06 6.14 -16.12
CA TRP A 173 1.36 6.11 -15.80
C TRP A 173 1.70 4.95 -14.89
N LEU A 174 2.77 4.24 -15.27
CA LEU A 174 3.43 3.21 -14.46
C LEU A 174 4.81 3.73 -14.07
N ALA A 175 5.11 3.72 -12.78
CA ALA A 175 6.46 3.77 -12.25
C ALA A 175 6.85 2.37 -11.80
N ALA A 176 7.99 1.86 -12.29
CA ALA A 176 8.50 0.54 -11.96
C ALA A 176 10.00 0.65 -11.67
N GLY A 177 10.42 0.25 -10.48
CA GLY A 177 11.79 0.38 -10.04
C GLY A 177 12.23 -0.73 -9.11
N GLY A 178 13.49 -0.70 -8.72
CA GLY A 178 14.09 -1.67 -7.83
C GLY A 178 15.61 -1.73 -7.96
N VAL A 179 16.19 -2.88 -7.73
CA VAL A 179 17.64 -3.06 -7.68
C VAL A 179 18.22 -3.15 -9.09
N THR A 180 19.29 -2.41 -9.34
CA THR A 180 20.10 -2.46 -10.56
C THR A 180 21.52 -2.89 -10.22
N SER A 181 22.19 -3.50 -11.18
CA SER A 181 23.62 -3.83 -11.13
C SER A 181 24.30 -3.25 -12.35
N GLY A 182 24.63 -1.97 -12.32
CA GLY A 182 25.39 -1.29 -13.37
C GLY A 182 26.85 -1.14 -12.99
N GLY A 183 27.79 -1.54 -13.86
CA GLY A 183 29.23 -1.32 -13.64
C GLY A 183 29.83 -2.04 -12.42
N GLY A 184 29.19 -3.08 -11.88
CA GLY A 184 29.67 -3.82 -10.72
C GLY A 184 29.28 -3.23 -9.35
N ALA A 185 28.59 -2.08 -9.32
CA ALA A 185 28.01 -1.50 -8.12
C ALA A 185 26.51 -1.81 -8.04
N LEU A 186 26.02 -2.06 -6.83
CA LEU A 186 24.58 -2.13 -6.56
C LEU A 186 24.01 -0.73 -6.45
N GLY A 187 22.81 -0.55 -6.96
CA GLY A 187 22.08 0.70 -6.86
C GLY A 187 20.60 0.45 -7.10
N CYS A 188 19.84 1.51 -7.24
CA CYS A 188 18.45 1.40 -7.64
C CYS A 188 18.15 2.21 -8.88
N GLY A 189 17.12 1.79 -9.60
CA GLY A 189 16.59 2.50 -10.75
C GLY A 189 15.09 2.56 -10.72
N ILE A 190 14.53 3.53 -11.41
CA ILE A 190 13.10 3.65 -11.63
C ILE A 190 12.83 4.04 -13.08
N LYS A 191 11.86 3.38 -13.68
CA LYS A 191 11.40 3.62 -15.06
C LYS A 191 9.98 4.18 -15.01
N LEU A 192 9.76 5.29 -15.70
CA LEU A 192 8.46 5.93 -15.84
C LEU A 192 7.93 5.66 -17.23
N HIS A 193 6.74 5.11 -17.33
CA HIS A 193 6.11 4.78 -18.60
C HIS A 193 4.72 5.41 -18.72
N ASP A 194 4.54 6.21 -19.77
CA ASP A 194 3.22 6.59 -20.25
C ASP A 194 2.59 5.40 -20.99
N MET A 195 1.68 4.68 -20.35
CA MET A 195 1.00 3.53 -20.91
C MET A 195 0.05 3.90 -22.07
N THR A 196 -0.18 5.20 -22.32
CA THR A 196 -0.91 5.68 -23.49
C THR A 196 -0.02 5.83 -24.73
N GLY A 197 1.30 5.72 -24.58
CA GLY A 197 2.28 5.82 -25.65
C GLY A 197 2.49 7.24 -26.19
N ARG A 198 2.02 8.28 -25.49
CA ARG A 198 2.16 9.68 -25.92
C ARG A 198 3.49 10.30 -25.56
N GLN A 199 4.14 9.78 -24.53
CA GLN A 199 5.42 10.27 -24.04
C GLN A 199 6.46 9.14 -24.03
N PRO A 200 7.74 9.44 -24.28
CA PRO A 200 8.80 8.46 -24.20
C PRO A 200 8.99 7.98 -22.76
N ALA A 201 9.50 6.75 -22.63
CA ALA A 201 9.87 6.22 -21.33
C ALA A 201 11.07 6.99 -20.76
N VAL A 202 11.07 7.19 -19.45
CA VAL A 202 12.15 7.82 -18.69
C VAL A 202 12.78 6.81 -17.76
N SER A 203 14.11 6.81 -17.66
CA SER A 203 14.85 5.98 -16.71
C SER A 203 15.75 6.85 -15.84
N LEU A 204 15.66 6.66 -14.53
CA LEU A 204 16.49 7.30 -13.54
C LEU A 204 17.21 6.23 -12.72
N SER A 205 18.43 6.52 -12.27
CA SER A 205 19.20 5.60 -11.44
C SER A 205 19.95 6.34 -10.35
N TRP A 206 20.07 5.69 -9.21
CA TRP A 206 20.81 6.21 -8.05
C TRP A 206 21.75 5.11 -7.56
N PRO A 207 23.07 5.30 -7.77
CA PRO A 207 24.08 4.38 -7.28
C PRO A 207 24.10 4.37 -5.74
N ASP A 208 24.41 3.23 -5.16
CA ASP A 208 24.56 3.04 -3.71
C ASP A 208 23.29 3.36 -2.90
N GLU A 209 22.12 3.34 -3.52
CA GLU A 209 20.83 3.52 -2.88
C GLU A 209 19.91 2.31 -3.14
N ILE A 210 18.98 2.07 -2.25
CA ILE A 210 17.93 1.04 -2.37
C ILE A 210 16.58 1.74 -2.44
N LEU A 211 15.81 1.47 -3.51
CA LEU A 211 14.45 1.99 -3.64
C LEU A 211 13.51 1.23 -2.69
N LEU A 212 12.93 1.93 -1.73
CA LEU A 212 12.03 1.37 -0.72
C LEU A 212 10.56 1.51 -1.11
N LYS A 213 10.18 2.66 -1.68
CA LYS A 213 8.79 2.95 -2.03
C LYS A 213 8.68 3.96 -3.17
N ALA A 214 7.62 3.84 -3.95
CA ALA A 214 7.22 4.83 -4.93
C ALA A 214 5.71 5.05 -4.86
N GLN A 215 5.26 6.29 -4.99
CA GLN A 215 3.84 6.64 -4.97
C GLN A 215 3.57 7.86 -5.83
N TRP A 216 2.52 7.79 -6.65
CA TRP A 216 2.04 8.94 -7.40
C TRP A 216 1.22 9.86 -6.50
N CYS A 217 1.59 11.12 -6.48
CA CYS A 217 0.91 12.21 -5.78
C CYS A 217 0.41 13.20 -6.86
N GLY A 218 -0.80 12.97 -7.36
CA GLY A 218 -1.30 13.66 -8.54
C GLY A 218 -0.56 13.25 -9.81
N ASP A 219 0.15 14.19 -10.42
CA ASP A 219 0.98 14.03 -11.63
C ASP A 219 2.49 13.90 -11.32
N LYS A 220 2.87 13.90 -10.06
CA LYS A 220 4.25 13.76 -9.61
C LYS A 220 4.45 12.43 -8.92
N LEU A 221 5.64 11.87 -9.06
CA LEU A 221 6.06 10.65 -8.38
C LEU A 221 6.93 11.00 -7.17
N LEU A 222 6.57 10.51 -6.01
CA LEU A 222 7.43 10.46 -4.84
C LEU A 222 8.15 9.12 -4.83
N ALA A 223 9.47 9.13 -4.96
CA ALA A 223 10.35 7.98 -4.81
C ALA A 223 11.14 8.10 -3.52
N VAL A 224 11.12 7.06 -2.69
CA VAL A 224 11.81 7.02 -1.39
C VAL A 224 12.84 5.90 -1.42
N THR A 225 14.08 6.25 -1.11
CA THR A 225 15.21 5.31 -0.97
C THR A 225 15.62 5.18 0.50
N ASP A 226 16.56 4.32 0.77
CA ASP A 226 17.20 4.19 2.08
C ASP A 226 18.00 5.43 2.51
N ARG A 227 18.34 6.32 1.56
CA ARG A 227 19.18 7.51 1.81
C ARG A 227 18.46 8.83 1.58
N GLY A 228 17.25 8.83 1.03
CA GLY A 228 16.54 10.07 0.75
C GLY A 228 15.22 9.87 0.02
N ALA A 229 14.62 10.98 -0.36
CA ALA A 229 13.39 11.01 -1.14
C ALA A 229 13.49 12.03 -2.27
N ARG A 230 12.77 11.77 -3.37
CA ARG A 230 12.73 12.65 -4.55
C ARG A 230 11.31 12.76 -5.06
N VAL A 231 10.91 13.98 -5.39
CA VAL A 231 9.68 14.26 -6.14
C VAL A 231 10.06 14.47 -7.60
N ILE A 232 9.48 13.68 -8.47
CA ILE A 232 9.86 13.55 -9.88
C ILE A 232 8.64 13.85 -10.76
N SER A 233 8.82 14.67 -11.79
CA SER A 233 7.80 14.91 -12.82
C SER A 233 7.76 13.77 -13.84
N THR A 234 6.73 13.73 -14.67
CA THR A 234 6.53 12.69 -15.69
C THR A 234 7.61 12.68 -16.77
N ASP A 235 8.33 13.78 -16.98
CA ASP A 235 9.47 13.88 -17.90
C ASP A 235 10.81 13.45 -17.27
N GLY A 236 10.80 13.04 -15.99
CA GLY A 236 11.97 12.60 -15.25
C GLY A 236 12.74 13.69 -14.54
N THR A 237 12.27 14.93 -14.57
CA THR A 237 12.93 16.01 -13.83
C THR A 237 12.73 15.81 -12.34
N VAL A 238 13.82 15.80 -11.55
CA VAL A 238 13.78 15.83 -10.07
C VAL A 238 13.44 17.25 -9.66
N LEU A 239 12.22 17.44 -9.13
CA LEU A 239 11.71 18.73 -8.70
C LEU A 239 12.18 19.10 -7.29
N TYR A 240 12.18 18.11 -6.40
CA TYR A 240 12.57 18.27 -5.00
C TYR A 240 13.33 17.04 -4.54
N GLU A 241 14.27 17.22 -3.63
CA GLU A 241 15.07 16.15 -3.02
C GLU A 241 15.27 16.43 -1.53
N ALA A 242 15.20 15.38 -0.72
CA ALA A 242 15.62 15.39 0.68
C ALA A 242 16.58 14.23 0.93
N ARG A 243 17.59 14.45 1.78
CA ARG A 243 18.51 13.41 2.26
C ARG A 243 18.15 13.05 3.68
N PHE A 244 18.20 11.76 3.99
CA PHE A 244 18.03 11.27 5.35
C PHE A 244 19.37 11.18 6.06
N ALA A 245 19.38 11.45 7.36
CA ALA A 245 20.56 11.27 8.18
C ALA A 245 20.95 9.80 8.30
N GLU A 246 19.95 8.93 8.37
CA GLU A 246 20.08 7.49 8.48
C GLU A 246 18.96 6.79 7.67
N THR A 247 19.14 5.49 7.43
CA THR A 247 18.11 4.66 6.79
C THR A 247 16.82 4.64 7.63
N PRO A 248 15.67 4.99 7.06
CA PRO A 248 14.42 4.98 7.81
C PRO A 248 14.01 3.54 8.18
N THR A 249 13.67 3.35 9.44
CA THR A 249 13.13 2.08 9.97
C THR A 249 11.63 1.95 9.76
N ALA A 250 10.93 3.07 9.65
CA ALA A 250 9.51 3.14 9.29
C ALA A 250 9.25 4.38 8.43
N MET A 251 8.23 4.29 7.56
CA MET A 251 7.81 5.41 6.73
C MET A 251 6.32 5.37 6.42
N ALA A 252 5.73 6.55 6.23
CA ALA A 252 4.38 6.71 5.73
C ALA A 252 4.31 7.84 4.70
N ILE A 253 3.51 7.66 3.66
CA ILE A 253 3.25 8.67 2.65
C ILE A 253 1.76 9.03 2.73
N GLY A 254 1.48 10.32 2.96
CA GLY A 254 0.13 10.85 3.02
C GLY A 254 -0.46 11.16 1.64
N GLU A 255 -1.75 11.40 1.61
CA GLU A 255 -2.50 11.75 0.38
C GLU A 255 -1.87 13.03 -0.16
N GLY A 256 -1.47 13.83 -0.32
CA GLY A 256 -0.88 15.06 -0.88
C GLY A 256 0.62 14.97 -1.13
N GLY A 257 1.25 13.83 -0.84
CA GLY A 257 2.69 13.66 -1.00
C GLY A 257 3.50 14.09 0.21
N THR A 258 2.90 14.27 1.38
CA THR A 258 3.61 14.40 2.64
C THR A 258 4.34 13.09 2.95
N LEU A 259 5.55 13.16 3.44
CA LEU A 259 6.36 12.00 3.82
C LEU A 259 6.71 12.08 5.30
N TYR A 260 6.59 10.95 5.99
CA TYR A 260 7.07 10.78 7.35
C TYR A 260 8.07 9.65 7.37
N THR A 261 9.20 9.87 8.03
CA THR A 261 10.26 8.86 8.22
C THR A 261 10.63 8.77 9.68
N ALA A 262 10.86 7.57 10.16
CA ALA A 262 11.43 7.31 11.48
C ALA A 262 12.87 6.82 11.29
N CYS A 263 13.85 7.56 11.78
CA CYS A 263 15.27 7.25 11.68
C CYS A 263 15.89 7.18 13.09
N GLY A 264 16.90 6.35 13.27
CA GLY A 264 17.59 6.15 14.54
C GLY A 264 17.32 4.78 15.18
N ASP A 265 17.96 4.55 16.31
CA ASP A 265 17.84 3.32 17.11
C ASP A 265 17.35 3.65 18.52
N SER A 266 16.28 3.01 18.97
CA SER A 266 15.74 3.18 20.32
C SER A 266 16.68 2.74 21.43
N ARG A 267 17.73 1.96 21.13
CA ARG A 267 18.77 1.55 22.07
C ARG A 267 19.84 2.63 22.29
N GLU A 268 19.87 3.63 21.44
CA GLU A 268 20.78 4.76 21.55
C GLU A 268 20.17 5.90 22.37
N ALA A 269 21.00 6.69 23.03
CA ALA A 269 20.52 7.83 23.82
C ALA A 269 19.79 8.89 22.98
N ALA A 270 20.09 8.98 21.68
CA ALA A 270 19.44 9.89 20.75
C ALA A 270 17.97 9.45 20.42
N GLY A 271 17.66 8.15 20.61
CA GLY A 271 16.35 7.60 20.30
C GLY A 271 16.03 7.57 18.81
N VAL A 272 14.73 7.47 18.50
CA VAL A 272 14.22 7.48 17.13
C VAL A 272 13.60 8.84 16.82
N THR A 273 14.05 9.50 15.76
CA THR A 273 13.48 10.76 15.29
C THR A 273 12.51 10.53 14.15
N VAL A 274 11.25 10.92 14.36
CA VAL A 274 10.24 10.98 13.32
C VAL A 274 10.29 12.38 12.70
N THR A 275 10.51 12.45 11.38
CA THR A 275 10.54 13.70 10.62
C THR A 275 9.36 13.76 9.67
N ALA A 276 8.66 14.87 9.69
CA ALA A 276 7.59 15.20 8.73
C ALA A 276 8.17 16.08 7.61
N TYR A 277 7.90 15.69 6.38
CA TYR A 277 8.23 16.46 5.17
C TYR A 277 6.94 16.83 4.45
N ASP A 278 6.88 18.04 3.93
CA ASP A 278 5.80 18.46 3.04
C ASP A 278 5.96 17.90 1.61
N ALA A 279 5.03 18.25 0.72
CA ALA A 279 5.04 17.80 -0.68
C ALA A 279 6.23 18.32 -1.51
N THR A 280 7.02 19.27 -0.98
CA THR A 280 8.27 19.78 -1.57
C THR A 280 9.50 19.16 -0.91
N LEU A 281 9.31 18.17 -0.04
CA LEU A 281 10.34 17.53 0.77
C LEU A 281 11.08 18.49 1.72
N ALA A 282 10.50 19.65 2.03
CA ALA A 282 10.97 20.48 3.13
C ALA A 282 10.56 19.83 4.46
N ALA A 283 11.51 19.70 5.39
CA ALA A 283 11.23 19.24 6.74
C ALA A 283 10.39 20.30 7.47
N VAL A 284 9.17 19.93 7.89
CA VAL A 284 8.20 20.84 8.52
C VAL A 284 8.06 20.57 10.01
N GLY A 285 8.57 19.47 10.50
CA GLY A 285 8.58 19.16 11.93
C GLY A 285 9.27 17.86 12.26
N THR A 286 9.59 17.70 13.52
CA THR A 286 10.26 16.51 14.06
C THR A 286 9.70 16.14 15.44
N LYS A 287 9.69 14.84 15.74
CA LYS A 287 9.38 14.31 17.06
C LYS A 287 10.35 13.19 17.40
N THR A 288 11.09 13.35 18.50
CA THR A 288 11.93 12.27 19.02
C THR A 288 11.16 11.42 20.02
N VAL A 289 11.31 10.11 19.91
CA VAL A 289 10.76 9.09 20.81
C VAL A 289 11.88 8.19 21.29
N THR A 290 11.77 7.72 22.51
CA THR A 290 12.76 6.84 23.14
C THR A 290 12.51 5.36 22.88
N GLU A 291 11.31 5.03 22.42
CA GLU A 291 10.87 3.67 22.10
C GLU A 291 11.01 3.38 20.61
N ARG A 292 11.10 2.12 20.27
CA ARG A 292 11.08 1.68 18.87
C ARG A 292 9.74 2.03 18.22
N VAL A 293 9.78 2.64 17.04
CA VAL A 293 8.59 2.87 16.21
C VAL A 293 8.22 1.57 15.51
N LEU A 294 7.02 1.06 15.81
CA LEU A 294 6.49 -0.17 15.23
C LEU A 294 5.69 0.12 13.95
N PHE A 295 4.85 1.16 13.99
CA PHE A 295 4.02 1.55 12.85
C PHE A 295 3.98 3.07 12.72
N LEU A 296 4.01 3.51 11.48
CA LEU A 296 3.86 4.90 11.09
C LEU A 296 2.76 4.96 10.02
N HIS A 297 1.67 5.66 10.31
CA HIS A 297 0.53 5.76 9.43
C HIS A 297 0.07 7.21 9.30
N THR A 298 -0.53 7.52 8.17
CA THR A 298 -1.14 8.83 7.92
C THR A 298 -2.61 8.68 7.62
N GLU A 299 -3.41 9.56 8.18
CA GLU A 299 -4.81 9.70 7.83
C GLU A 299 -5.18 11.18 7.72
N LYS A 300 -5.53 11.63 6.52
CA LYS A 300 -5.79 13.05 6.23
C LYS A 300 -4.60 13.92 6.68
N ASN A 301 -4.82 14.84 7.61
CA ASN A 301 -3.81 15.76 8.14
C ASN A 301 -3.25 15.31 9.50
N ARG A 302 -3.28 14.00 9.79
CA ARG A 302 -2.79 13.44 11.04
C ARG A 302 -1.79 12.34 10.77
N VAL A 303 -0.84 12.18 11.67
CA VAL A 303 0.09 11.06 11.70
C VAL A 303 -0.11 10.26 12.99
N LEU A 304 -0.17 8.95 12.86
CA LEU A 304 -0.18 8.01 13.97
C LEU A 304 1.19 7.35 14.05
N ILE A 305 1.83 7.45 15.19
CA ILE A 305 3.13 6.85 15.49
C ILE A 305 2.90 5.86 16.62
N LEU A 306 2.92 4.57 16.32
CA LEU A 306 2.86 3.53 17.33
C LEU A 306 4.27 3.11 17.70
N THR A 307 4.59 3.22 18.96
CA THR A 307 5.79 2.65 19.57
C THR A 307 5.45 1.35 20.33
N GLU A 308 6.37 0.80 21.07
CA GLU A 308 6.15 -0.45 21.82
C GLU A 308 5.04 -0.33 22.87
N ASN A 309 4.92 0.84 23.52
CA ASN A 309 3.96 1.05 24.61
C ASN A 309 3.11 2.31 24.45
N THR A 310 3.34 3.12 23.41
CA THR A 310 2.70 4.42 23.28
C THR A 310 2.18 4.63 21.86
N LEU A 311 0.96 5.12 21.74
CA LEU A 311 0.43 5.67 20.50
C LEU A 311 0.48 7.19 20.58
N LEU A 312 1.25 7.80 19.68
CA LEU A 312 1.29 9.24 19.51
C LEU A 312 0.42 9.63 18.31
N LEU A 313 -0.35 10.69 18.51
CA LEU A 313 -1.19 11.30 17.49
C LEU A 313 -0.69 12.73 17.24
N GLY A 314 -0.11 12.94 16.07
CA GLY A 314 0.43 14.22 15.64
C GLY A 314 -0.44 14.90 14.58
N ASP A 315 -0.35 16.23 14.52
CA ASP A 315 -0.76 17.00 13.35
C ASP A 315 0.22 16.75 12.19
N ALA A 316 -0.09 17.29 11.00
CA ALA A 316 0.71 17.05 9.80
C ALA A 316 2.17 17.52 9.93
N ALA A 317 2.45 18.51 10.77
CA ALA A 317 3.78 19.08 10.99
C ALA A 317 4.44 18.58 12.29
N LEU A 318 3.82 17.66 13.04
CA LEU A 318 4.28 17.19 14.34
C LEU A 318 4.48 18.31 15.39
N THR A 319 3.79 19.43 15.24
CA THR A 319 3.86 20.56 16.17
C THR A 319 2.98 20.32 17.40
N GLU A 320 1.84 19.69 17.20
CA GLU A 320 0.93 19.26 18.27
C GLU A 320 0.92 17.72 18.29
N VAL A 321 1.46 17.14 19.36
CA VAL A 321 1.50 15.68 19.52
C VAL A 321 0.92 15.33 20.88
N SER A 322 -0.16 14.56 20.88
CA SER A 322 -0.72 13.91 22.05
C SER A 322 -0.29 12.45 22.13
N ASP A 323 -0.20 11.91 23.31
CA ASP A 323 0.20 10.53 23.56
C ASP A 323 -0.87 9.79 24.38
N ARG A 324 -0.87 8.48 24.21
CA ARG A 324 -1.71 7.56 24.97
C ARG A 324 -0.98 6.24 25.14
N GLU A 325 -1.04 5.67 26.34
CA GLU A 325 -0.54 4.32 26.58
C GLU A 325 -1.29 3.30 25.72
N GLU A 326 -0.56 2.56 24.92
CA GLU A 326 -1.05 1.50 24.05
C GLU A 326 0.03 0.42 23.91
N SER A 327 -0.23 -0.74 24.47
CA SER A 327 0.72 -1.86 24.44
C SER A 327 0.10 -3.11 23.83
N GLY A 328 0.93 -4.07 23.44
CA GLY A 328 0.50 -5.37 22.94
C GLY A 328 -0.12 -5.34 21.54
N ILE A 329 0.02 -4.23 20.79
CA ILE A 329 -0.46 -4.13 19.42
C ILE A 329 0.54 -4.82 18.50
N GLN A 330 0.09 -5.88 17.81
CA GLN A 330 0.88 -6.62 16.84
C GLN A 330 0.78 -6.04 15.43
N GLN A 331 -0.41 -5.57 15.05
CA GLN A 331 -0.71 -4.94 13.77
C GLN A 331 -1.70 -3.80 13.98
N MET A 332 -1.59 -2.74 13.20
CA MET A 332 -2.49 -1.59 13.26
C MET A 332 -2.85 -1.11 11.84
N ALA A 333 -4.11 -0.71 11.67
CA ALA A 333 -4.60 -0.05 10.47
C ALA A 333 -5.48 1.13 10.85
N PRO A 334 -5.16 2.37 10.43
CA PRO A 334 -5.98 3.53 10.72
C PRO A 334 -7.32 3.44 10.00
N TRP A 335 -8.35 4.01 10.62
CA TRP A 335 -9.70 4.05 10.05
C TRP A 335 -10.52 5.21 10.61
N GLN A 336 -10.87 6.16 9.77
CA GLN A 336 -11.69 7.34 10.14
C GLN A 336 -11.17 8.05 11.41
N ASN A 337 -11.95 8.03 12.50
CA ASN A 337 -11.60 8.63 13.79
C ASN A 337 -11.10 7.56 14.78
N GLY A 338 -10.39 6.55 14.30
CA GLY A 338 -9.91 5.45 15.10
C GLY A 338 -8.91 4.58 14.35
N TYR A 339 -8.70 3.39 14.86
CA TYR A 339 -7.86 2.38 14.21
C TYR A 339 -8.35 0.99 14.59
N TYR A 340 -8.11 0.06 13.70
CA TYR A 340 -8.18 -1.36 13.99
C TYR A 340 -6.81 -1.83 14.45
N CYS A 341 -6.78 -2.74 15.41
CA CYS A 341 -5.53 -3.37 15.82
C CYS A 341 -5.74 -4.84 16.17
N VAL A 342 -4.69 -5.62 15.99
CA VAL A 342 -4.60 -7.01 16.46
C VAL A 342 -3.81 -7.01 17.75
N THR A 343 -4.39 -7.60 18.78
CA THR A 343 -3.80 -7.82 20.10
C THR A 343 -3.94 -9.29 20.48
N GLU A 344 -3.48 -9.68 21.66
CA GLU A 344 -3.70 -11.04 22.20
C GLU A 344 -5.20 -11.38 22.36
N GLU A 345 -6.05 -10.38 22.58
CA GLU A 345 -7.50 -10.56 22.69
C GLU A 345 -8.21 -10.77 21.34
N GLY A 346 -7.51 -10.49 20.25
CA GLY A 346 -8.03 -10.59 18.90
C GLY A 346 -8.03 -9.26 18.12
N LEU A 347 -8.89 -9.17 17.12
CA LEU A 347 -9.06 -7.97 16.30
C LEU A 347 -9.98 -6.98 17.02
N THR A 348 -9.47 -5.81 17.32
CA THR A 348 -10.20 -4.75 18.04
C THR A 348 -10.33 -3.49 17.20
N HIS A 349 -11.29 -2.62 17.54
CA HIS A 349 -11.43 -1.28 17.02
C HIS A 349 -11.37 -0.28 18.15
N ARG A 350 -10.46 0.67 18.11
CA ARG A 350 -10.25 1.71 19.10
C ARG A 350 -10.48 3.09 18.49
N ARG A 351 -11.08 4.00 19.23
CA ARG A 351 -11.26 5.40 18.83
C ARG A 351 -10.05 6.23 19.22
N LEU A 352 -9.70 7.20 18.37
CA LEU A 352 -8.69 8.22 18.65
C LEU A 352 -9.24 9.27 19.60
#